data_da741c1c1a21bb2eb6b5769d459cf651
#
_entry.id   da741c1c1a21bb2eb6b5769d459cf651
#
_cell.length_a   1.000
_cell.length_b   1.000
_cell.length_c   1.000
_cell.angle_alpha   90.00
_cell.angle_beta   90.00
_cell.angle_gamma   90.00
#
_symmetry.space_group_name_H-M   'P 1'
#
loop_
_entity.id
_entity.type
_entity.pdbx_description
1 polymer ?
#
loop_
_entity_poly.entity_id
_entity_poly.type
_entity_poly.pdbx_seq_one_letter_code
_entity_poly.pdbx_strand_id
1 'polypeptide(L)'
;MPNGRTHDLITLITAGIANGVYFKTTADPQLVQALVFTGTFLFAGYACAGDLDLNSSETNRWGPLKFIWAPYRIIVPHRSWISHGLVLGGVIRVLYLATASTLLFWLGLWLYSRLGPHINASEATRAEWGSLIHWSHTHQTLAFVALSGFVLAGTIHSISDFIYTGVKRRLPHKKRRKN
;
A
#
# COMPACT_ATOMS: atom_id res chain seq x y z
N MET A 1 -3.99 18.91 3.54
CA MET A 1 -4.24 17.46 3.49
C MET A 1 -5.36 17.15 4.46
N PRO A 2 -6.24 16.21 4.15
CA PRO A 2 -7.14 15.62 5.12
C PRO A 2 -6.33 15.04 6.29
N ASN A 3 -6.93 14.87 7.45
CA ASN A 3 -6.25 14.15 8.52
C ASN A 3 -6.30 12.62 8.26
N GLY A 4 -5.44 11.84 8.91
CA GLY A 4 -5.38 10.38 8.70
C GLY A 4 -6.73 9.67 8.91
N ARG A 5 -7.56 10.15 9.88
CA ARG A 5 -8.91 9.58 10.10
C ARG A 5 -9.85 9.79 8.91
N THR A 6 -9.70 10.91 8.20
CA THR A 6 -10.50 11.18 6.99
C THR A 6 -10.10 10.23 5.86
N HIS A 7 -8.80 9.98 5.67
CA HIS A 7 -8.32 9.01 4.71
C HIS A 7 -8.78 7.59 5.05
N ASP A 8 -8.74 7.21 6.32
CA ASP A 8 -9.24 5.92 6.80
C ASP A 8 -10.72 5.72 6.47
N LEU A 9 -11.54 6.74 6.74
CA LEU A 9 -12.97 6.69 6.44
C LEU A 9 -13.23 6.59 4.94
N ILE A 10 -12.53 7.37 4.12
CA ILE A 10 -12.63 7.31 2.66
C ILE A 10 -12.26 5.92 2.17
N THR A 11 -11.16 5.35 2.66
CA THR A 11 -10.71 3.99 2.32
C THR A 11 -11.79 2.95 2.65
N LEU A 12 -12.36 3.00 3.85
CA LEU A 12 -13.38 2.06 4.29
C LEU A 12 -14.66 2.15 3.44
N ILE A 13 -15.18 3.37 3.24
CA ILE A 13 -16.38 3.61 2.44
C ILE A 13 -16.16 3.15 1.00
N THR A 14 -15.02 3.49 0.42
CA THR A 14 -14.71 3.11 -0.98
C THR A 14 -14.59 1.60 -1.13
N ALA A 15 -13.99 0.90 -0.16
CA ALA A 15 -13.96 -0.56 -0.17
C ALA A 15 -15.37 -1.17 -0.15
N GLY A 16 -16.27 -0.63 0.68
CA GLY A 16 -17.67 -1.07 0.73
C GLY A 16 -18.41 -0.82 -0.58
N ILE A 17 -18.26 0.36 -1.17
CA ILE A 17 -18.86 0.70 -2.47
C ILE A 17 -18.33 -0.23 -3.57
N ALA A 18 -17.01 -0.45 -3.64
CA ALA A 18 -16.40 -1.31 -4.65
C ALA A 18 -16.94 -2.74 -4.58
N ASN A 19 -17.07 -3.30 -3.37
CA ASN A 19 -17.70 -4.62 -3.19
C ASN A 19 -19.18 -4.62 -3.58
N GLY A 20 -19.95 -3.61 -3.18
CA GLY A 20 -21.35 -3.48 -3.58
C GLY A 20 -21.53 -3.44 -5.10
N VAL A 21 -20.69 -2.69 -5.80
CA VAL A 21 -20.65 -2.64 -7.27
C VAL A 21 -20.28 -4.02 -7.84
N TYR A 22 -19.21 -4.64 -7.32
CA TYR A 22 -18.76 -5.96 -7.77
C TYR A 22 -19.87 -7.00 -7.68
N PHE A 23 -20.53 -7.14 -6.53
CA PHE A 23 -21.60 -8.13 -6.35
C PHE A 23 -22.85 -7.82 -7.17
N LYS A 24 -23.11 -6.55 -7.49
CA LYS A 24 -24.27 -6.14 -8.30
C LYS A 24 -24.04 -6.33 -9.80
N THR A 25 -22.79 -6.14 -10.27
CA THR A 25 -22.51 -6.09 -11.72
C THR A 25 -21.88 -7.37 -12.26
N THR A 26 -21.33 -8.22 -11.40
CA THR A 26 -20.69 -9.49 -11.81
C THR A 26 -21.73 -10.59 -11.84
N ALA A 27 -21.83 -11.32 -12.95
CA ALA A 27 -22.82 -12.40 -13.13
C ALA A 27 -22.59 -13.57 -12.15
N ASP A 28 -21.32 -13.89 -11.84
CA ASP A 28 -20.93 -14.94 -10.87
C ASP A 28 -19.86 -14.39 -9.93
N PRO A 29 -20.25 -13.59 -8.90
CA PRO A 29 -19.32 -12.96 -8.00
C PRO A 29 -18.70 -13.96 -7.03
N GLN A 30 -17.37 -14.03 -7.01
CA GLN A 30 -16.62 -14.93 -6.13
C GLN A 30 -16.26 -14.23 -4.82
N LEU A 31 -16.73 -14.75 -3.68
CA LEU A 31 -16.46 -14.19 -2.36
C LEU A 31 -14.96 -14.06 -2.09
N VAL A 32 -14.14 -15.03 -2.52
CA VAL A 32 -12.70 -15.00 -2.34
C VAL A 32 -12.06 -13.80 -3.05
N GLN A 33 -12.53 -13.44 -4.24
CA GLN A 33 -12.02 -12.25 -4.96
C GLN A 33 -12.38 -10.96 -4.21
N ALA A 34 -13.62 -10.86 -3.71
CA ALA A 34 -14.05 -9.72 -2.90
C ALA A 34 -13.23 -9.58 -1.62
N LEU A 35 -12.94 -10.68 -0.93
CA LEU A 35 -12.11 -10.69 0.29
C LEU A 35 -10.66 -10.31 -0.01
N VAL A 36 -10.06 -10.85 -1.07
CA VAL A 36 -8.69 -10.52 -1.49
C VAL A 36 -8.59 -9.04 -1.87
N PHE A 37 -9.52 -8.55 -2.70
CA PHE A 37 -9.57 -7.12 -3.04
C PHE A 37 -9.67 -6.24 -1.79
N THR A 38 -10.64 -6.53 -0.92
CA THR A 38 -10.88 -5.75 0.29
C THR A 38 -9.66 -5.76 1.22
N GLY A 39 -9.09 -6.94 1.45
CA GLY A 39 -7.91 -7.08 2.30
C GLY A 39 -6.72 -6.27 1.80
N THR A 40 -6.39 -6.38 0.52
CA THR A 40 -5.28 -5.64 -0.09
C THR A 40 -5.57 -4.15 -0.20
N PHE A 41 -6.81 -3.76 -0.50
CA PHE A 41 -7.24 -2.36 -0.57
C PHE A 41 -7.16 -1.69 0.82
N LEU A 42 -7.69 -2.32 1.87
CA LEU A 42 -7.63 -1.79 3.23
C LEU A 42 -6.19 -1.75 3.74
N PHE A 43 -5.40 -2.81 3.53
CA PHE A 43 -3.99 -2.83 3.90
C PHE A 43 -3.23 -1.68 3.22
N ALA A 44 -3.39 -1.51 1.92
CA ALA A 44 -2.73 -0.45 1.18
C ALA A 44 -3.20 0.94 1.63
N GLY A 45 -4.51 1.14 1.82
CA GLY A 45 -5.07 2.42 2.23
C GLY A 45 -4.69 2.84 3.65
N TYR A 46 -4.61 1.88 4.58
CA TYR A 46 -4.26 2.15 5.97
C TYR A 46 -2.77 2.20 6.24
N ALA A 47 -1.98 1.33 5.60
CA ALA A 47 -0.58 1.13 5.95
C ALA A 47 0.41 1.53 4.86
N CYS A 48 -0.04 1.64 3.59
CA CYS A 48 0.82 1.85 2.44
C CYS A 48 0.36 3.01 1.54
N ALA A 49 -0.43 3.95 2.07
CA ALA A 49 -0.95 5.09 1.32
C ALA A 49 0.12 6.14 0.97
N GLY A 50 -0.29 7.24 0.32
CA GLY A 50 0.60 8.23 -0.28
C GLY A 50 1.61 8.89 0.66
N ASP A 51 1.29 9.00 1.94
CA ASP A 51 2.06 9.76 2.93
C ASP A 51 3.18 8.97 3.63
N LEU A 52 3.61 7.83 3.09
CA LEU A 52 4.74 7.06 3.61
C LEU A 52 6.10 7.75 3.42
N ASP A 53 6.15 8.71 2.54
CA ASP A 53 7.29 9.61 2.35
C ASP A 53 7.44 10.64 3.49
N LEU A 54 6.47 10.68 4.42
CA LEU A 54 6.47 11.52 5.63
C LEU A 54 6.40 10.68 6.92
N ASN A 55 6.59 11.35 8.05
CA ASN A 55 6.28 10.76 9.36
C ASN A 55 4.77 10.92 9.65
N SER A 56 3.97 10.16 8.94
CA SER A 56 2.50 10.21 8.94
C SER A 56 1.87 9.18 9.89
N SER A 57 0.53 9.20 10.00
CA SER A 57 -0.23 8.17 10.69
C SER A 57 -0.01 6.78 10.08
N GLU A 58 0.08 6.70 8.76
CA GLU A 58 0.32 5.48 7.99
C GLU A 58 1.68 4.87 8.35
N THR A 59 2.73 5.69 8.38
CA THR A 59 4.07 5.25 8.80
C THR A 59 4.08 4.77 10.25
N ASN A 60 3.38 5.47 11.15
CA ASN A 60 3.38 5.12 12.57
C ASN A 60 2.62 3.81 12.87
N ARG A 61 1.70 3.37 12.01
CA ARG A 61 1.03 2.06 12.11
C ARG A 61 1.97 0.88 11.95
N TRP A 62 3.13 1.06 11.32
CA TRP A 62 4.16 0.04 11.22
C TRP A 62 4.89 -0.22 12.54
N GLY A 63 4.67 0.60 13.57
CA GLY A 63 5.30 0.44 14.88
C GLY A 63 6.82 0.34 14.77
N PRO A 64 7.45 -0.72 15.34
CA PRO A 64 8.89 -0.93 15.21
C PRO A 64 9.37 -1.07 13.77
N LEU A 65 8.55 -1.62 12.87
CA LEU A 65 8.89 -1.86 11.48
C LEU A 65 8.89 -0.58 10.61
N LYS A 66 8.53 0.58 11.17
CA LYS A 66 8.54 1.85 10.42
C LYS A 66 9.90 2.23 9.82
N PHE A 67 11.00 1.63 10.32
CA PHE A 67 12.33 1.84 9.77
C PHE A 67 12.46 1.35 8.32
N ILE A 68 11.64 0.39 7.89
CA ILE A 68 11.58 -0.11 6.52
C ILE A 68 11.32 1.04 5.54
N TRP A 69 10.54 2.06 5.95
CA TRP A 69 10.21 3.20 5.11
C TRP A 69 11.27 4.32 5.10
N ALA A 70 12.34 4.20 5.90
CA ALA A 70 13.39 5.23 5.93
C ALA A 70 14.11 5.39 4.58
N PRO A 71 14.56 4.31 3.88
CA PRO A 71 15.14 4.44 2.55
C PRO A 71 14.14 4.99 1.51
N TYR A 72 12.88 4.58 1.59
CA TYR A 72 11.83 5.10 0.70
C TYR A 72 11.72 6.63 0.79
N ARG A 73 11.72 7.18 2.00
CA ARG A 73 11.65 8.64 2.25
C ARG A 73 12.85 9.42 1.75
N ILE A 74 14.02 8.79 1.70
CA ILE A 74 15.25 9.41 1.16
C ILE A 74 15.20 9.45 -0.37
N ILE A 75 14.70 8.39 -1.00
CA ILE A 75 14.74 8.21 -2.45
C ILE A 75 13.57 8.90 -3.15
N VAL A 76 12.37 8.88 -2.53
CA VAL A 76 11.14 9.37 -3.14
C VAL A 76 10.80 10.77 -2.61
N PRO A 77 10.92 11.83 -3.44
CA PRO A 77 10.59 13.18 -3.03
C PRO A 77 9.10 13.32 -2.68
N HIS A 78 8.80 14.03 -1.60
CA HIS A 78 7.43 14.29 -1.17
C HIS A 78 6.64 15.02 -2.25
N ARG A 79 5.39 14.60 -2.47
CA ARG A 79 4.47 15.14 -3.49
C ARG A 79 4.98 15.07 -4.93
N SER A 80 5.95 14.20 -5.19
CA SER A 80 6.34 13.93 -6.57
C SER A 80 5.25 13.09 -7.27
N TRP A 81 5.26 13.11 -8.60
CA TRP A 81 4.43 12.20 -9.39
C TRP A 81 4.76 10.71 -9.14
N ILE A 82 5.95 10.45 -8.57
CA ILE A 82 6.40 9.12 -8.15
C ILE A 82 5.66 8.68 -6.88
N SER A 83 5.51 9.57 -5.89
CA SER A 83 4.82 9.24 -4.63
C SER A 83 3.30 9.34 -4.72
N HIS A 84 2.79 10.33 -5.47
CA HIS A 84 1.36 10.65 -5.57
C HIS A 84 0.77 10.43 -6.97
N GLY A 85 1.52 9.83 -7.91
CA GLY A 85 0.98 9.41 -9.20
C GLY A 85 -0.13 8.39 -9.01
N LEU A 86 -1.27 8.57 -9.68
CA LEU A 86 -2.50 7.79 -9.47
C LEU A 86 -2.26 6.27 -9.52
N VAL A 87 -1.53 5.79 -10.50
CA VAL A 87 -1.20 4.36 -10.64
C VAL A 87 0.25 4.10 -10.26
N LEU A 88 1.16 4.94 -10.75
CA LEU A 88 2.60 4.75 -10.61
C LEU A 88 3.03 4.73 -9.14
N GLY A 89 2.49 5.62 -8.31
CA GLY A 89 2.79 5.63 -6.88
C GLY A 89 2.42 4.32 -6.17
N GLY A 90 1.31 3.69 -6.56
CA GLY A 90 0.90 2.38 -6.06
C GLY A 90 1.87 1.28 -6.49
N VAL A 91 2.22 1.24 -7.79
CA VAL A 91 3.15 0.24 -8.33
C VAL A 91 4.53 0.36 -7.68
N ILE A 92 5.08 1.57 -7.54
CA ILE A 92 6.38 1.79 -6.92
C ILE A 92 6.39 1.31 -5.46
N ARG A 93 5.30 1.53 -4.70
CA ARG A 93 5.18 1.03 -3.32
C ARG A 93 5.12 -0.49 -3.24
N VAL A 94 4.43 -1.16 -4.18
CA VAL A 94 4.45 -2.63 -4.29
C VAL A 94 5.88 -3.13 -4.54
N LEU A 95 6.57 -2.56 -5.52
CA LEU A 95 7.95 -2.94 -5.84
C LEU A 95 8.89 -2.68 -4.68
N TYR A 96 8.75 -1.53 -4.00
CA TYR A 96 9.53 -1.21 -2.82
C TYR A 96 9.30 -2.22 -1.68
N LEU A 97 8.04 -2.52 -1.36
CA LEU A 97 7.69 -3.50 -0.32
C LEU A 97 8.22 -4.90 -0.68
N ALA A 98 8.06 -5.33 -1.92
CA ALA A 98 8.59 -6.61 -2.38
C ALA A 98 10.12 -6.68 -2.18
N THR A 99 10.84 -5.62 -2.59
CA THR A 99 12.30 -5.54 -2.43
C THR A 99 12.70 -5.52 -0.95
N ALA A 100 12.08 -4.67 -0.14
CA ALA A 100 12.38 -4.55 1.29
C ALA A 100 12.09 -5.86 2.04
N SER A 101 10.95 -6.50 1.77
CA SER A 101 10.59 -7.79 2.38
C SER A 101 11.55 -8.89 1.98
N THR A 102 11.98 -8.93 0.71
CA THR A 102 12.98 -9.89 0.22
C THR A 102 14.31 -9.72 0.92
N LEU A 103 14.78 -8.48 1.06
CA LEU A 103 16.05 -8.19 1.76
C LEU A 103 15.97 -8.56 3.24
N LEU A 104 14.87 -8.26 3.92
CA LEU A 104 14.68 -8.63 5.32
C LEU A 104 14.59 -10.12 5.52
N PHE A 105 13.88 -10.82 4.64
CA PHE A 105 13.78 -12.28 4.66
C PHE A 105 15.16 -12.93 4.46
N TRP A 106 15.88 -12.50 3.43
CA TRP A 106 17.25 -12.97 3.15
C TRP A 106 18.19 -12.71 4.34
N LEU A 107 18.16 -11.49 4.90
CA LEU A 107 18.98 -11.12 6.07
C LEU A 107 18.62 -11.98 7.29
N GLY A 108 17.33 -12.22 7.53
CA GLY A 108 16.86 -13.07 8.61
C GLY A 108 17.37 -14.51 8.50
N LEU A 109 17.29 -15.10 7.30
CA LEU A 109 17.82 -16.43 7.04
C LEU A 109 19.35 -16.48 7.16
N TRP A 110 20.03 -15.44 6.68
CA TRP A 110 21.48 -15.33 6.79
C TRP A 110 21.95 -15.26 8.25
N LEU A 111 21.30 -14.44 9.07
CA LEU A 111 21.55 -14.37 10.52
C LEU A 111 21.25 -15.69 11.22
N TYR A 112 20.10 -16.31 10.90
CA TYR A 112 19.73 -17.61 11.46
C TYR A 112 20.76 -18.68 11.14
N SER A 113 21.29 -18.72 9.91
CA SER A 113 22.32 -19.68 9.51
C SER A 113 23.67 -19.50 10.21
N ARG A 114 23.91 -18.32 10.82
CA ARG A 114 25.10 -18.05 11.65
C ARG A 114 24.98 -18.56 13.08
N LEU A 115 23.74 -18.72 13.57
CA LEU A 115 23.44 -19.10 14.96
C LEU A 115 22.98 -20.57 15.08
N GLY A 116 22.61 -21.21 13.97
CA GLY A 116 21.99 -22.54 13.94
C GLY A 116 22.39 -23.37 12.71
N PRO A 117 21.47 -24.19 12.18
CA PRO A 117 21.73 -25.04 11.03
C PRO A 117 22.11 -24.21 9.79
N HIS A 118 23.07 -24.72 9.01
CA HIS A 118 23.51 -24.05 7.79
C HIS A 118 22.39 -24.04 6.74
N ILE A 119 21.77 -22.88 6.54
CA ILE A 119 20.80 -22.63 5.50
C ILE A 119 21.44 -21.72 4.44
N ASN A 120 21.33 -22.08 3.17
CA ASN A 120 21.68 -21.19 2.08
C ASN A 120 20.58 -20.15 1.89
N ALA A 121 20.75 -18.97 2.51
CA ALA A 121 19.76 -17.90 2.49
C ALA A 121 19.38 -17.47 1.06
N SER A 122 20.34 -17.45 0.14
CA SER A 122 20.09 -17.07 -1.26
C SER A 122 19.25 -18.10 -2.01
N GLU A 123 19.50 -19.38 -1.76
CA GLU A 123 18.74 -20.48 -2.36
C GLU A 123 17.31 -20.53 -1.82
N ALA A 124 17.14 -20.42 -0.50
CA ALA A 124 15.82 -20.35 0.13
C ALA A 124 15.01 -19.16 -0.37
N THR A 125 15.61 -17.97 -0.46
CA THR A 125 14.95 -16.77 -0.99
C THR A 125 14.54 -16.96 -2.46
N ARG A 126 15.38 -17.59 -3.28
CA ARG A 126 15.05 -17.90 -4.68
C ARG A 126 13.91 -18.90 -4.80
N ALA A 127 13.88 -19.92 -3.94
CA ALA A 127 12.81 -20.90 -3.90
C ALA A 127 11.44 -20.26 -3.54
N GLU A 128 11.42 -19.34 -2.56
CA GLU A 128 10.21 -18.60 -2.19
C GLU A 128 9.70 -17.72 -3.34
N TRP A 129 10.59 -17.02 -4.04
CA TRP A 129 10.20 -16.28 -5.24
C TRP A 129 9.68 -17.19 -6.35
N GLY A 130 10.29 -18.35 -6.56
CA GLY A 130 9.82 -19.37 -7.51
C GLY A 130 8.40 -19.83 -7.17
N SER A 131 8.13 -20.10 -5.89
CA SER A 131 6.82 -20.50 -5.39
C SER A 131 5.77 -19.39 -5.57
N LEU A 132 6.13 -18.14 -5.27
CA LEU A 132 5.23 -16.99 -5.45
C LEU A 132 4.89 -16.74 -6.92
N ILE A 133 5.88 -16.83 -7.81
CA ILE A 133 5.68 -16.72 -9.26
C ILE A 133 4.79 -17.85 -9.76
N HIS A 134 5.06 -19.08 -9.38
CA HIS A 134 4.24 -20.23 -9.74
C HIS A 134 2.79 -20.06 -9.26
N TRP A 135 2.60 -19.66 -7.98
CA TRP A 135 1.28 -19.38 -7.44
C TRP A 135 0.55 -18.28 -8.22
N SER A 136 1.24 -17.20 -8.56
CA SER A 136 0.64 -16.10 -9.33
C SER A 136 0.23 -16.52 -10.74
N HIS A 137 0.95 -17.44 -11.36
CA HIS A 137 0.58 -18.01 -12.66
C HIS A 137 -0.63 -18.96 -12.57
N THR A 138 -0.73 -19.73 -11.49
CA THR A 138 -1.87 -20.64 -11.29
C THR A 138 -3.13 -19.90 -10.82
N HIS A 139 -2.98 -18.75 -10.15
CA HIS A 139 -4.08 -17.96 -9.58
C HIS A 139 -4.10 -16.53 -10.15
N GLN A 140 -3.96 -16.38 -11.46
CA GLN A 140 -3.81 -15.08 -12.13
C GLN A 140 -4.89 -14.06 -11.73
N THR A 141 -6.14 -14.50 -11.66
CA THR A 141 -7.27 -13.63 -11.28
C THR A 141 -7.08 -13.08 -9.86
N LEU A 142 -6.72 -13.92 -8.89
CA LEU A 142 -6.51 -13.49 -7.51
C LEU A 142 -5.28 -12.56 -7.39
N ALA A 143 -4.20 -12.87 -8.11
CA ALA A 143 -3.00 -12.02 -8.14
C ALA A 143 -3.33 -10.63 -8.74
N PHE A 144 -4.10 -10.59 -9.84
CA PHE A 144 -4.55 -9.34 -10.44
C PHE A 144 -5.48 -8.55 -9.51
N VAL A 145 -6.44 -9.22 -8.86
CA VAL A 145 -7.36 -8.61 -7.89
C VAL A 145 -6.60 -8.03 -6.70
N ALA A 146 -5.61 -8.76 -6.17
CA ALA A 146 -4.76 -8.28 -5.07
C ALA A 146 -3.98 -7.03 -5.46
N LEU A 147 -3.33 -7.05 -6.63
CA LEU A 147 -2.56 -5.92 -7.14
C LEU A 147 -3.45 -4.70 -7.41
N SER A 148 -4.62 -4.92 -8.03
CA SER A 148 -5.57 -3.85 -8.31
C SER A 148 -6.09 -3.20 -7.04
N GLY A 149 -6.44 -3.98 -6.01
CA GLY A 149 -6.84 -3.47 -4.70
C GLY A 149 -5.76 -2.57 -4.09
N PHE A 150 -4.50 -3.02 -4.12
CA PHE A 150 -3.38 -2.24 -3.60
C PHE A 150 -3.18 -0.92 -4.35
N VAL A 151 -3.16 -0.95 -5.68
CA VAL A 151 -2.93 0.24 -6.51
C VAL A 151 -4.09 1.23 -6.40
N LEU A 152 -5.33 0.74 -6.46
CA LEU A 152 -6.52 1.59 -6.36
C LEU A 152 -6.64 2.30 -5.02
N ALA A 153 -6.25 1.68 -3.91
CA ALA A 153 -6.22 2.36 -2.62
C ALA A 153 -5.30 3.60 -2.64
N GLY A 154 -4.11 3.46 -3.22
CA GLY A 154 -3.19 4.60 -3.42
C GLY A 154 -3.76 5.68 -4.35
N THR A 155 -4.48 5.28 -5.40
CA THR A 155 -5.18 6.18 -6.33
C THR A 155 -6.24 7.00 -5.60
N ILE A 156 -7.09 6.35 -4.79
CA ILE A 156 -8.14 7.02 -4.00
C ILE A 156 -7.54 8.00 -3.00
N HIS A 157 -6.45 7.61 -2.33
CA HIS A 157 -5.72 8.52 -1.45
C HIS A 157 -5.25 9.79 -2.19
N SER A 158 -4.57 9.62 -3.33
CA SER A 158 -4.08 10.75 -4.13
C SER A 158 -5.19 11.65 -4.67
N ILE A 159 -6.31 11.07 -5.11
CA ILE A 159 -7.50 11.82 -5.54
C ILE A 159 -8.09 12.62 -4.38
N SER A 160 -8.22 12.04 -3.20
CA SER A 160 -8.77 12.72 -2.02
C SER A 160 -7.92 13.92 -1.60
N ASP A 161 -6.60 13.80 -1.66
CA ASP A 161 -5.67 14.90 -1.41
C ASP A 161 -5.78 16.02 -2.44
N PHE A 162 -5.91 15.65 -3.70
CA PHE A 162 -6.09 16.63 -4.78
C PHE A 162 -7.38 17.43 -4.62
N ILE A 163 -8.50 16.75 -4.36
CA ILE A 163 -9.82 17.39 -4.15
C ILE A 163 -9.77 18.30 -2.92
N TYR A 164 -9.27 17.81 -1.79
CA TYR A 164 -9.18 18.59 -0.56
C TYR A 164 -8.34 19.86 -0.74
N THR A 165 -7.18 19.73 -1.41
CA THR A 165 -6.30 20.87 -1.67
C THR A 165 -6.96 21.88 -2.61
N GLY A 166 -7.68 21.42 -3.64
CA GLY A 166 -8.43 22.28 -4.57
C GLY A 166 -9.55 23.04 -3.87
N VAL A 167 -10.33 22.37 -3.02
CA VAL A 167 -11.40 23.00 -2.25
C VAL A 167 -10.85 24.02 -1.27
N LYS A 168 -9.80 23.67 -0.52
CA LYS A 168 -9.19 24.57 0.47
C LYS A 168 -8.63 25.85 -0.15
N ARG A 169 -8.09 25.77 -1.38
CA ARG A 169 -7.60 26.98 -2.11
C ARG A 169 -8.72 27.93 -2.51
N ARG A 170 -9.93 27.44 -2.70
CA ARG A 170 -11.10 28.23 -3.10
C ARG A 170 -11.85 28.86 -1.93
N LEU A 171 -11.67 28.35 -0.71
CA LEU A 171 -12.31 28.90 0.48
C LEU A 171 -11.55 30.16 0.94
N PRO A 172 -12.25 31.29 1.21
CA PRO A 172 -11.62 32.50 1.71
C PRO A 172 -10.94 32.21 3.05
N HIS A 173 -9.68 32.68 3.20
CA HIS A 173 -8.95 32.60 4.46
C HIS A 173 -9.74 33.29 5.58
N LYS A 174 -10.37 32.51 6.48
CA LYS A 174 -10.89 33.07 7.72
C LYS A 174 -9.71 33.69 8.47
N LYS A 175 -9.64 35.05 8.47
CA LYS A 175 -8.68 35.80 9.28
C LYS A 175 -8.77 35.28 10.72
N ARG A 176 -7.70 34.63 11.21
CA ARG A 176 -7.58 34.30 12.64
C ARG A 176 -7.65 35.64 13.40
N ARG A 177 -8.77 35.92 14.06
CA ARG A 177 -8.81 36.96 15.08
C ARG A 177 -7.78 36.60 16.14
N LYS A 178 -6.71 37.38 16.23
CA LYS A 178 -5.82 37.38 17.37
C LYS A 178 -6.62 38.02 18.52
N ASN A 179 -7.04 37.27 19.49
CA ASN A 179 -7.35 37.74 20.83
C ASN A 179 -6.09 37.59 21.68
#